data_c87206cf5965893f7ceae2bb80253772
#
_entry.id   c87206cf5965893f7ceae2bb80253772
#
_cell.length_a   1.000
_cell.length_b   1.000
_cell.length_c   1.000
_cell.angle_alpha   90.00
_cell.angle_beta   90.00
_cell.angle_gamma   90.00
#
_symmetry.space_group_name_H-M   'P 1'
#
loop_
_entity.id
_entity.type
_entity.pdbx_description
1 polymer ?
#
loop_
_entity_poly.entity_id
_entity_poly.type
_entity_poly.pdbx_seq_one_letter_code
_entity_poly.pdbx_strand_id
1 'polypeptide(L)'
;ELRQPVSFRWFAEGRKKDVPEPHPLPADYTEEFLKGLQTQSGKIEFECNSLKRFDANDPERPPIVKYSPSWEGPGATELTKKYPLQMITPHARFSYHSQGDGKDAFINDIVDHRMMVDGHYYWTLRINADDAFDRNIKIRDLVKVYNGRGAVICAAFPTERLRRGLVHGYESCATYEPIGEPGNSVDRGGCLNQLTPKRSQIKQAHSMGSSAALVQVELWTGEAELVKSAENAKNNKGEIMRELEPAE
;
A
#
# COMPACT_ATOMS: atom_id res chain seq x y z
N GLU A 1 12.40 32.16 9.95
CA GLU A 1 13.01 31.00 9.28
C GLU A 1 13.74 30.12 10.30
N LEU A 2 13.29 28.87 10.46
CA LEU A 2 14.00 27.87 11.22
C LEU A 2 15.29 27.50 10.50
N ARG A 3 16.41 28.00 10.98
CA ARG A 3 17.72 27.70 10.38
C ARG A 3 18.30 26.35 10.79
N GLN A 4 17.66 25.67 11.77
CA GLN A 4 18.07 24.37 12.25
C GLN A 4 16.85 23.46 12.46
N PRO A 5 16.97 22.14 12.23
CA PRO A 5 15.89 21.21 12.52
C PRO A 5 15.60 21.21 14.03
N VAL A 6 14.32 21.28 14.37
CA VAL A 6 13.84 21.16 15.74
C VAL A 6 13.12 19.82 15.91
N SER A 7 13.29 19.20 17.07
CA SER A 7 12.62 17.93 17.36
C SER A 7 11.15 18.16 17.73
N PHE A 8 10.31 17.14 17.51
CA PHE A 8 8.93 17.13 17.99
C PHE A 8 8.84 17.40 19.51
N ARG A 9 9.81 16.88 20.27
CA ARG A 9 9.89 17.08 21.71
C ARG A 9 9.99 18.57 22.08
N TRP A 10 10.72 19.35 21.30
CA TRP A 10 10.86 20.77 21.50
C TRP A 10 9.52 21.52 21.39
N PHE A 11 8.67 21.13 20.46
CA PHE A 11 7.31 21.65 20.34
C PHE A 11 6.40 21.17 21.48
N ALA A 12 6.52 19.90 21.87
CA ALA A 12 5.74 19.33 22.96
C ALA A 12 6.05 19.99 24.32
N GLU A 13 7.28 20.43 24.52
CA GLU A 13 7.73 21.17 25.74
C GLU A 13 7.28 22.66 25.77
N GLY A 14 6.51 23.07 24.79
CA GLY A 14 5.95 24.45 24.75
C GLY A 14 6.95 25.56 24.39
N ARG A 15 8.11 25.23 23.86
CA ARG A 15 9.16 26.18 23.46
C ARG A 15 8.85 26.98 22.20
N LYS A 16 7.59 27.07 21.83
CA LYS A 16 7.12 27.78 20.63
C LYS A 16 7.52 29.24 20.55
N LYS A 17 7.63 29.88 21.67
CA LYS A 17 8.00 31.32 21.75
C LYS A 17 9.43 31.62 21.31
N ASP A 18 10.30 30.62 21.26
CA ASP A 18 11.69 30.77 20.84
C ASP A 18 11.86 30.60 19.34
N VAL A 19 10.77 30.29 18.63
CA VAL A 19 10.72 30.18 17.17
C VAL A 19 9.89 31.32 16.65
N PRO A 20 10.37 32.10 15.66
CA PRO A 20 9.46 32.93 14.90
C PRO A 20 8.31 32.01 14.46
N GLU A 21 7.08 32.39 14.81
CA GLU A 21 5.91 31.58 14.39
C GLU A 21 6.14 31.17 12.92
N PRO A 22 6.19 29.85 12.65
CA PRO A 22 6.18 29.44 11.26
C PRO A 22 4.98 30.17 10.68
N HIS A 23 5.16 30.81 9.55
CA HIS A 23 4.06 31.40 8.82
C HIS A 23 2.87 30.50 9.04
N PRO A 24 1.81 31.03 9.62
CA PRO A 24 0.67 30.20 9.92
C PRO A 24 0.39 29.39 8.67
N LEU A 25 -0.02 28.16 8.89
CA LEU A 25 -0.80 27.43 7.91
C LEU A 25 -1.35 28.44 6.90
N PRO A 26 -1.14 28.21 5.61
CA PRO A 26 -1.36 29.18 4.57
C PRO A 26 -2.54 30.07 4.93
N ALA A 27 -2.47 31.35 4.67
CA ALA A 27 -3.50 32.35 4.96
C ALA A 27 -4.95 31.85 4.80
N ASP A 28 -5.10 30.75 4.16
CA ASP A 28 -6.21 29.87 3.89
C ASP A 28 -7.02 29.43 5.11
N TYR A 29 -6.41 29.40 6.28
CA TYR A 29 -7.08 29.05 7.54
C TYR A 29 -7.38 30.26 8.43
N THR A 30 -7.15 31.45 7.89
CA THR A 30 -7.51 32.70 8.57
C THR A 30 -8.98 33.02 8.38
N GLU A 31 -9.53 33.86 9.26
CA GLU A 31 -10.91 34.38 9.09
C GLU A 31 -11.11 35.07 7.73
N GLU A 32 -10.05 35.69 7.19
CA GLU A 32 -10.08 36.37 5.89
C GLU A 32 -10.29 35.37 4.76
N PHE A 33 -9.62 34.20 4.81
CA PHE A 33 -9.90 33.13 3.84
C PHE A 33 -11.33 32.61 3.97
N LEU A 34 -11.80 32.38 5.18
CA LEU A 34 -13.16 31.91 5.43
C LEU A 34 -14.23 32.90 4.94
N LYS A 35 -13.95 34.21 5.01
CA LYS A 35 -14.81 35.25 4.43
C LYS A 35 -14.82 35.23 2.90
N GLY A 36 -13.76 34.73 2.29
CA GLY A 36 -13.57 34.66 0.84
C GLY A 36 -13.87 33.31 0.20
N LEU A 37 -14.52 32.36 0.91
CA LEU A 37 -14.85 31.05 0.38
C LEU A 37 -15.54 31.10 -0.96
N GLN A 38 -14.97 30.48 -1.98
CA GLN A 38 -15.53 30.41 -3.35
C GLN A 38 -16.59 29.31 -3.47
N THR A 39 -17.39 29.13 -2.45
CA THR A 39 -18.53 28.24 -2.46
C THR A 39 -19.78 29.00 -2.92
N GLN A 40 -20.83 28.30 -3.32
CA GLN A 40 -22.07 28.90 -3.80
C GLN A 40 -22.76 29.74 -2.71
N SER A 41 -22.64 29.33 -1.45
CA SER A 41 -23.18 30.01 -0.29
C SER A 41 -22.20 31.04 0.32
N GLY A 42 -20.93 31.06 -0.09
CA GLY A 42 -19.87 31.82 0.58
C GLY A 42 -19.48 31.26 1.94
N LYS A 43 -19.97 30.06 2.29
CA LYS A 43 -19.76 29.36 3.57
C LYS A 43 -19.21 27.96 3.33
N ILE A 44 -18.80 27.27 4.37
CA ILE A 44 -18.49 25.84 4.30
C ILE A 44 -19.78 25.09 3.95
N GLU A 45 -19.71 24.28 2.87
CA GLU A 45 -20.85 23.52 2.36
C GLU A 45 -20.63 22.02 2.62
N PHE A 46 -21.60 21.37 3.25
CA PHE A 46 -21.65 19.92 3.47
C PHE A 46 -22.48 19.20 2.41
N GLU A 47 -23.19 19.96 1.58
CA GLU A 47 -23.97 19.47 0.46
C GLU A 47 -23.45 20.06 -0.86
N CYS A 48 -23.15 19.18 -1.82
CA CYS A 48 -22.65 19.58 -3.13
C CYS A 48 -23.81 19.81 -4.12
N ASN A 49 -24.26 21.06 -4.27
CA ASN A 49 -25.34 21.40 -5.15
C ASN A 49 -25.06 21.09 -6.63
N SER A 50 -23.80 21.11 -7.04
CA SER A 50 -23.41 20.75 -8.42
C SER A 50 -23.72 19.29 -8.74
N LEU A 51 -23.60 18.38 -7.79
CA LEU A 51 -23.94 16.97 -7.99
C LEU A 51 -25.43 16.75 -8.19
N LYS A 52 -26.30 17.56 -7.55
CA LYS A 52 -27.74 17.48 -7.76
C LYS A 52 -28.16 17.77 -9.19
N ARG A 53 -27.39 18.57 -9.93
CA ARG A 53 -27.68 18.90 -11.33
C ARG A 53 -27.52 17.71 -12.27
N PHE A 54 -26.67 16.71 -11.91
CA PHE A 54 -26.48 15.54 -12.72
C PHE A 54 -27.50 14.45 -12.37
N ASP A 55 -27.56 14.06 -11.13
CA ASP A 55 -28.53 13.10 -10.58
C ASP A 55 -28.51 13.21 -9.05
N ALA A 56 -29.54 13.79 -8.47
CA ALA A 56 -29.67 13.96 -7.02
C ALA A 56 -29.79 12.60 -6.28
N ASN A 57 -30.18 11.54 -6.99
CA ASN A 57 -30.44 10.22 -6.45
C ASN A 57 -29.34 9.20 -6.81
N ASP A 58 -28.23 9.63 -7.44
CA ASP A 58 -27.13 8.74 -7.76
C ASP A 58 -26.52 8.15 -6.48
N PRO A 59 -26.61 6.83 -6.26
CA PRO A 59 -26.11 6.21 -5.04
C PRO A 59 -24.57 6.22 -4.96
N GLU A 60 -23.89 6.34 -6.09
CA GLU A 60 -22.42 6.40 -6.14
C GLU A 60 -21.88 7.82 -5.87
N ARG A 61 -22.70 8.85 -6.10
CA ARG A 61 -22.31 10.26 -5.94
C ARG A 61 -23.40 11.05 -5.20
N PRO A 62 -23.72 10.67 -3.98
CA PRO A 62 -24.70 11.40 -3.23
C PRO A 62 -24.23 12.85 -3.00
N PRO A 63 -25.11 13.85 -3.09
CA PRO A 63 -24.74 15.24 -2.87
C PRO A 63 -24.30 15.54 -1.43
N ILE A 64 -24.64 14.69 -0.50
CA ILE A 64 -24.23 14.76 0.91
C ILE A 64 -23.28 13.59 1.21
N VAL A 65 -22.20 13.86 1.94
CA VAL A 65 -21.24 12.82 2.35
C VAL A 65 -21.95 11.79 3.22
N LYS A 66 -21.96 10.56 2.79
CA LYS A 66 -22.49 9.41 3.53
C LYS A 66 -21.60 8.19 3.37
N TYR A 67 -21.66 7.28 4.33
CA TYR A 67 -20.99 5.99 4.22
C TYR A 67 -21.61 5.16 3.09
N SER A 68 -20.75 4.63 2.22
CA SER A 68 -21.10 3.61 1.23
C SER A 68 -20.19 2.42 1.43
N PRO A 69 -20.71 1.19 1.52
CA PRO A 69 -19.89 -0.01 1.62
C PRO A 69 -18.95 -0.12 0.42
N SER A 70 -17.70 -0.52 0.67
CA SER A 70 -16.78 -0.86 -0.42
C SER A 70 -17.23 -2.14 -1.13
N TRP A 71 -16.90 -2.28 -2.41
CA TRP A 71 -17.25 -3.49 -3.19
C TRP A 71 -16.60 -4.75 -2.66
N GLU A 72 -15.37 -4.61 -2.17
CA GLU A 72 -14.62 -5.67 -1.49
C GLU A 72 -14.29 -5.19 -0.09
N GLY A 73 -15.03 -5.68 0.87
CA GLY A 73 -14.88 -5.32 2.27
C GLY A 73 -15.65 -6.27 3.18
N PRO A 74 -15.70 -6.01 4.48
CA PRO A 74 -16.37 -6.90 5.45
C PRO A 74 -17.83 -7.21 5.16
N GLY A 75 -18.50 -6.35 4.38
CA GLY A 75 -19.89 -6.55 3.95
C GLY A 75 -20.08 -7.44 2.71
N ALA A 76 -19.01 -7.80 2.02
CA ALA A 76 -19.06 -8.66 0.82
C ALA A 76 -19.06 -10.15 1.21
N THR A 77 -20.16 -10.64 1.76
CA THR A 77 -20.28 -11.90 2.51
C THR A 77 -19.69 -13.12 1.80
N GLU A 78 -19.96 -13.35 0.54
CA GLU A 78 -19.44 -14.53 -0.17
C GLU A 78 -17.94 -14.41 -0.45
N LEU A 79 -17.48 -13.22 -0.82
CA LEU A 79 -16.07 -12.99 -1.09
C LEU A 79 -15.25 -13.03 0.21
N THR A 80 -15.81 -12.55 1.31
CA THR A 80 -15.18 -12.58 2.65
C THR A 80 -14.99 -14.00 3.17
N LYS A 81 -15.87 -14.95 2.84
CA LYS A 81 -15.67 -16.36 3.18
C LYS A 81 -14.42 -16.94 2.51
N LYS A 82 -14.14 -16.53 1.28
CA LYS A 82 -13.00 -17.02 0.49
C LYS A 82 -11.72 -16.24 0.80
N TYR A 83 -11.82 -14.94 0.99
CA TYR A 83 -10.73 -14.00 1.24
C TYR A 83 -11.05 -13.16 2.48
N PRO A 84 -10.75 -13.68 3.68
CA PRO A 84 -11.28 -13.11 4.92
C PRO A 84 -10.56 -11.85 5.41
N LEU A 85 -9.44 -11.47 4.79
CA LEU A 85 -8.61 -10.36 5.25
C LEU A 85 -8.77 -9.15 4.33
N GLN A 86 -9.10 -8.00 4.92
CA GLN A 86 -9.10 -6.72 4.22
C GLN A 86 -7.66 -6.23 4.07
N MET A 87 -7.24 -5.98 2.84
CA MET A 87 -5.92 -5.45 2.55
C MET A 87 -5.94 -3.92 2.51
N ILE A 88 -4.98 -3.32 3.19
CA ILE A 88 -4.72 -1.87 3.18
C ILE A 88 -3.34 -1.64 2.57
N THR A 89 -3.26 -0.79 1.56
CA THR A 89 -2.05 -0.51 0.78
C THR A 89 -1.72 0.98 0.74
N PRO A 90 -1.25 1.57 1.84
CA PRO A 90 -0.81 2.96 1.84
C PRO A 90 0.53 3.13 1.11
N HIS A 91 0.89 4.38 0.82
CA HIS A 91 2.22 4.75 0.35
C HIS A 91 3.32 4.27 1.31
N ALA A 92 4.44 3.85 0.75
CA ALA A 92 5.59 3.43 1.54
C ALA A 92 6.16 4.62 2.33
N ARG A 93 6.46 4.39 3.61
CA ARG A 93 6.94 5.44 4.51
C ARG A 93 8.34 5.94 4.17
N PHE A 94 9.19 5.07 3.65
CA PHE A 94 10.62 5.33 3.45
C PHE A 94 11.03 5.42 1.98
N SER A 95 10.09 5.28 1.06
CA SER A 95 10.32 5.46 -0.37
C SER A 95 9.29 6.40 -0.97
N TYR A 96 9.60 6.96 -2.13
CA TYR A 96 8.72 7.83 -2.87
C TYR A 96 8.16 7.05 -4.08
N HIS A 97 6.95 6.53 -3.94
CA HIS A 97 6.37 5.57 -4.89
C HIS A 97 7.35 4.42 -5.17
N SER A 98 7.54 4.03 -6.43
CA SER A 98 8.52 3.01 -6.84
C SER A 98 9.98 3.52 -6.89
N GLN A 99 10.25 4.74 -6.46
CA GLN A 99 11.59 5.31 -6.48
C GLN A 99 12.43 4.80 -5.30
N GLY A 100 13.62 4.30 -5.62
CA GLY A 100 14.51 3.67 -4.63
C GLY A 100 14.15 2.23 -4.27
N ASP A 101 13.00 1.72 -4.73
CA ASP A 101 12.60 0.34 -4.50
C ASP A 101 13.44 -0.65 -5.33
N GLY A 102 13.76 -1.80 -4.74
CA GLY A 102 14.53 -2.88 -5.39
C GLY A 102 15.98 -2.54 -5.69
N LYS A 103 16.47 -1.37 -5.29
CA LYS A 103 17.87 -0.95 -5.42
C LYS A 103 18.63 -1.22 -4.13
N ASP A 104 19.95 -1.28 -4.26
CA ASP A 104 20.86 -1.43 -3.13
C ASP A 104 20.92 -0.14 -2.31
N ALA A 105 19.89 0.06 -1.49
CA ALA A 105 19.70 1.24 -0.67
C ALA A 105 19.53 0.86 0.80
N PHE A 106 20.12 1.66 1.71
CA PHE A 106 20.04 1.46 3.16
C PHE A 106 18.58 1.38 3.69
N ILE A 107 17.60 1.91 2.97
CA ILE A 107 16.18 1.82 3.34
C ILE A 107 15.69 0.37 3.36
N ASN A 108 16.32 -0.54 2.61
CA ASN A 108 15.94 -1.95 2.60
C ASN A 108 16.24 -2.64 3.94
N ASP A 109 17.20 -2.14 4.72
CA ASP A 109 17.53 -2.67 6.04
C ASP A 109 16.54 -2.25 7.13
N ILE A 110 15.61 -1.35 6.82
CA ILE A 110 14.57 -0.93 7.74
C ILE A 110 13.47 -1.99 7.73
N VAL A 111 13.33 -2.73 8.84
CA VAL A 111 12.35 -3.82 8.99
C VAL A 111 10.91 -3.38 8.72
N ASP A 112 10.59 -2.11 8.98
CA ASP A 112 9.28 -1.54 8.68
C ASP A 112 9.06 -1.32 7.18
N HIS A 113 10.11 -1.37 6.39
CA HIS A 113 10.09 -1.27 4.93
C HIS A 113 10.21 -2.64 4.27
N ARG A 114 11.33 -3.33 4.51
CA ARG A 114 11.60 -4.67 3.99
C ARG A 114 12.23 -5.59 5.03
N MET A 115 12.17 -6.87 4.80
CA MET A 115 12.86 -7.88 5.60
C MET A 115 13.72 -8.76 4.71
N MET A 116 14.97 -8.94 5.15
CA MET A 116 15.88 -9.92 4.55
C MET A 116 15.51 -11.33 4.99
N VAL A 117 15.21 -12.19 4.04
CA VAL A 117 14.99 -13.63 4.24
C VAL A 117 15.77 -14.37 3.15
N ASP A 118 16.65 -15.26 3.53
CA ASP A 118 17.46 -16.10 2.63
C ASP A 118 18.18 -15.33 1.51
N GLY A 119 18.75 -14.18 1.86
CA GLY A 119 19.51 -13.33 0.93
C GLY A 119 18.67 -12.46 -0.01
N HIS A 120 17.36 -12.40 0.17
CA HIS A 120 16.47 -11.57 -0.61
C HIS A 120 15.65 -10.61 0.28
N TYR A 121 15.44 -9.37 -0.19
CA TYR A 121 14.60 -8.39 0.51
C TYR A 121 13.14 -8.49 0.06
N TYR A 122 12.29 -8.94 0.98
CA TYR A 122 10.85 -9.02 0.77
C TYR A 122 10.12 -7.82 1.36
N TRP A 123 9.03 -7.39 0.73
CA TRP A 123 8.13 -6.42 1.33
C TRP A 123 7.52 -6.96 2.62
N THR A 124 7.43 -6.08 3.62
CA THR A 124 6.85 -6.42 4.91
C THR A 124 5.32 -6.42 4.82
N LEU A 125 4.69 -7.55 5.12
CA LEU A 125 3.25 -7.66 5.33
C LEU A 125 2.95 -7.66 6.82
N ARG A 126 2.33 -6.62 7.31
CA ARG A 126 1.81 -6.60 8.68
C ARG A 126 0.48 -7.32 8.73
N ILE A 127 0.33 -8.21 9.68
CA ILE A 127 -0.87 -8.99 9.94
C ILE A 127 -1.18 -8.93 11.44
N ASN A 128 -2.47 -8.90 11.81
CA ASN A 128 -2.83 -8.98 13.23
C ASN A 128 -2.23 -10.22 13.90
N ALA A 129 -1.77 -10.10 15.15
CA ALA A 129 -1.06 -11.17 15.84
C ALA A 129 -1.91 -12.44 16.01
N ASP A 130 -3.20 -12.32 16.32
CA ASP A 130 -4.11 -13.46 16.44
C ASP A 130 -4.40 -14.11 15.07
N ASP A 131 -4.56 -13.29 14.02
CA ASP A 131 -4.76 -13.80 12.66
C ASP A 131 -3.53 -14.54 12.13
N ALA A 132 -2.34 -14.12 12.53
CA ALA A 132 -1.08 -14.80 12.24
C ALA A 132 -0.98 -16.12 13.02
N PHE A 133 -1.30 -16.09 14.32
CA PHE A 133 -1.32 -17.28 15.18
C PHE A 133 -2.26 -18.37 14.64
N ASP A 134 -3.49 -18.00 14.28
CA ASP A 134 -4.49 -18.91 13.70
C ASP A 134 -4.02 -19.58 12.39
N ARG A 135 -3.01 -19.00 11.72
CA ARG A 135 -2.42 -19.48 10.46
C ARG A 135 -1.02 -20.10 10.64
N ASN A 136 -0.53 -20.22 11.88
CA ASN A 136 0.83 -20.64 12.21
C ASN A 136 1.92 -19.79 11.56
N ILE A 137 1.66 -18.51 11.35
CA ILE A 137 2.59 -17.55 10.75
C ILE A 137 3.39 -16.85 11.84
N LYS A 138 4.70 -16.85 11.70
CA LYS A 138 5.65 -16.16 12.59
C LYS A 138 6.30 -14.97 11.87
N ILE A 139 6.98 -14.14 12.65
CA ILE A 139 7.76 -13.04 12.09
C ILE A 139 8.85 -13.57 11.14
N ARG A 140 9.00 -12.91 9.99
CA ARG A 140 9.90 -13.27 8.89
C ARG A 140 9.52 -14.53 8.10
N ASP A 141 8.46 -15.22 8.45
CA ASP A 141 7.95 -16.27 7.56
C ASP A 141 7.58 -15.65 6.21
N LEU A 142 7.93 -16.34 5.14
CA LEU A 142 7.42 -15.98 3.83
C LEU A 142 5.96 -16.39 3.73
N VAL A 143 5.14 -15.47 3.29
CA VAL A 143 3.69 -15.67 3.13
C VAL A 143 3.26 -15.34 1.72
N LYS A 144 2.35 -16.15 1.21
CA LYS A 144 1.62 -15.89 -0.03
C LYS A 144 0.36 -15.10 0.30
N VAL A 145 0.27 -13.92 -0.29
CA VAL A 145 -0.91 -13.05 -0.24
C VAL A 145 -1.61 -13.16 -1.58
N TYR A 146 -2.88 -13.56 -1.60
CA TYR A 146 -3.56 -13.83 -2.87
C TYR A 146 -5.05 -13.60 -2.84
N ASN A 147 -5.59 -13.46 -4.03
CA ASN A 147 -7.02 -13.49 -4.32
C ASN A 147 -7.28 -13.98 -5.74
N GLY A 148 -8.48 -13.77 -6.29
CA GLY A 148 -8.82 -14.20 -7.65
C GLY A 148 -8.08 -13.46 -8.78
N ARG A 149 -7.28 -12.43 -8.45
CA ARG A 149 -6.52 -11.63 -9.44
C ARG A 149 -5.06 -12.04 -9.56
N GLY A 150 -4.48 -12.59 -8.51
CA GLY A 150 -3.09 -13.00 -8.49
C GLY A 150 -2.59 -13.37 -7.11
N ALA A 151 -1.27 -13.54 -7.01
CA ALA A 151 -0.58 -13.86 -5.77
C ALA A 151 0.78 -13.16 -5.69
N VAL A 152 1.17 -12.75 -4.48
CA VAL A 152 2.48 -12.15 -4.20
C VAL A 152 3.10 -12.77 -2.95
N ILE A 153 4.43 -12.71 -2.85
CA ILE A 153 5.17 -13.16 -1.67
C ILE A 153 5.61 -11.95 -0.87
N CYS A 154 5.36 -11.99 0.44
CA CYS A 154 5.81 -10.98 1.39
C CYS A 154 6.45 -11.67 2.60
N ALA A 155 7.21 -10.92 3.41
CA ALA A 155 7.68 -11.37 4.71
C ALA A 155 6.71 -10.92 5.81
N ALA A 156 6.25 -11.85 6.63
CA ALA A 156 5.24 -11.58 7.64
C ALA A 156 5.78 -10.80 8.84
N PHE A 157 4.99 -9.84 9.29
CA PHE A 157 5.20 -9.07 10.52
C PHE A 157 3.93 -9.09 11.38
N PRO A 158 3.76 -10.11 12.24
CA PRO A 158 2.67 -10.13 13.21
C PRO A 158 2.72 -8.93 14.15
N THR A 159 1.57 -8.27 14.39
CA THR A 159 1.51 -7.07 15.22
C THR A 159 0.13 -6.87 15.85
N GLU A 160 0.09 -6.39 17.09
CA GLU A 160 -1.13 -5.98 17.77
C GLU A 160 -1.67 -4.62 17.33
N ARG A 161 -0.89 -3.88 16.51
CA ARG A 161 -1.30 -2.55 16.02
C ARG A 161 -2.34 -2.58 14.91
N LEU A 162 -2.64 -3.76 14.38
CA LEU A 162 -3.72 -3.99 13.41
C LEU A 162 -4.88 -4.70 14.09
N ARG A 163 -6.10 -4.36 13.69
CA ARG A 163 -7.30 -5.10 14.08
C ARG A 163 -7.34 -6.44 13.37
N ARG A 164 -7.97 -7.45 14.00
CA ARG A 164 -8.28 -8.73 13.34
C ARG A 164 -9.03 -8.50 12.03
N GLY A 165 -8.72 -9.33 11.05
CA GLY A 165 -9.29 -9.23 9.71
C GLY A 165 -8.61 -8.20 8.81
N LEU A 166 -7.52 -7.53 9.27
CA LEU A 166 -6.77 -6.56 8.47
C LEU A 166 -5.35 -7.04 8.19
N VAL A 167 -4.88 -6.79 6.98
CA VAL A 167 -3.47 -6.86 6.61
C VAL A 167 -3.03 -5.54 5.99
N HIS A 168 -1.77 -5.18 6.20
CA HIS A 168 -1.20 -3.95 5.73
C HIS A 168 0.14 -4.22 5.04
N GLY A 169 0.25 -3.83 3.81
CA GLY A 169 1.51 -3.81 3.06
C GLY A 169 1.59 -2.53 2.25
N TYR A 170 2.80 -2.12 1.91
CA TYR A 170 2.96 -0.91 1.11
C TYR A 170 2.63 -1.15 -0.36
N GLU A 171 2.08 -0.14 -1.02
CA GLU A 171 1.99 -0.08 -2.46
C GLU A 171 3.36 0.24 -3.10
N SER A 172 3.40 0.32 -4.41
CA SER A 172 4.53 0.93 -5.14
C SER A 172 5.80 0.08 -5.23
N CYS A 173 5.66 -1.22 -5.36
CA CYS A 173 6.77 -2.09 -5.74
C CYS A 173 7.22 -1.77 -7.19
N ALA A 174 8.52 -1.55 -7.40
CA ALA A 174 9.11 -1.33 -8.73
C ALA A 174 9.55 -2.62 -9.41
N THR A 175 9.66 -3.72 -8.66
CA THR A 175 10.19 -4.98 -9.14
C THR A 175 9.04 -5.98 -9.34
N TYR A 176 9.00 -6.59 -10.51
CA TYR A 176 8.12 -7.72 -10.80
C TYR A 176 8.98 -8.95 -11.05
N GLU A 177 8.86 -9.95 -10.18
CA GLU A 177 9.64 -11.19 -10.22
C GLU A 177 8.72 -12.41 -10.17
N PRO A 178 8.10 -12.78 -11.30
CA PRO A 178 7.17 -13.91 -11.34
C PRO A 178 7.90 -15.23 -11.16
N ILE A 179 7.35 -16.09 -10.32
CA ILE A 179 7.77 -17.49 -10.13
C ILE A 179 6.65 -18.38 -10.64
N GLY A 180 6.99 -19.41 -11.42
CA GLY A 180 6.03 -20.32 -12.02
C GLY A 180 5.62 -19.92 -13.45
N GLU A 181 4.65 -20.64 -13.99
CA GLU A 181 4.22 -20.51 -15.38
C GLU A 181 3.37 -19.25 -15.62
N PRO A 182 3.43 -18.66 -16.83
CA PRO A 182 2.59 -17.54 -17.19
C PRO A 182 1.09 -17.83 -16.94
N GLY A 183 0.40 -16.89 -16.29
CA GLY A 183 -1.01 -17.04 -15.91
C GLY A 183 -1.25 -17.72 -14.56
N ASN A 184 -0.24 -18.38 -13.99
CA ASN A 184 -0.29 -19.00 -12.65
C ASN A 184 0.97 -18.68 -11.82
N SER A 185 1.60 -17.57 -12.10
CA SER A 185 2.81 -17.14 -11.39
C SER A 185 2.47 -16.45 -10.07
N VAL A 186 3.43 -16.53 -9.12
CA VAL A 186 3.42 -15.76 -7.88
C VAL A 186 4.52 -14.72 -7.97
N ASP A 187 4.23 -13.46 -7.67
CA ASP A 187 5.21 -12.38 -7.74
C ASP A 187 6.04 -12.30 -6.46
N ARG A 188 7.32 -12.64 -6.57
CA ARG A 188 8.30 -12.50 -5.48
C ARG A 188 8.66 -11.03 -5.22
N GLY A 189 8.50 -10.15 -6.20
CA GLY A 189 8.70 -8.71 -6.05
C GLY A 189 7.76 -8.08 -5.02
N GLY A 190 6.62 -8.74 -4.72
CA GLY A 190 5.68 -8.35 -3.68
C GLY A 190 4.78 -7.17 -4.06
N CYS A 191 4.45 -7.02 -5.34
CA CYS A 191 3.59 -5.95 -5.83
C CYS A 191 2.12 -6.16 -5.46
N LEU A 192 1.70 -5.70 -4.29
CA LEU A 192 0.32 -5.82 -3.80
C LEU A 192 -0.73 -5.16 -4.71
N ASN A 193 -0.33 -4.23 -5.57
CA ASN A 193 -1.25 -3.62 -6.53
C ASN A 193 -1.86 -4.62 -7.51
N GLN A 194 -1.22 -5.77 -7.74
CA GLN A 194 -1.79 -6.87 -8.54
C GLN A 194 -3.06 -7.46 -7.92
N LEU A 195 -3.23 -7.31 -6.61
CA LEU A 195 -4.36 -7.84 -5.86
C LEU A 195 -5.52 -6.85 -5.74
N THR A 196 -5.34 -5.61 -6.20
CA THR A 196 -6.37 -4.58 -6.14
C THR A 196 -7.35 -4.69 -7.31
N PRO A 197 -8.64 -4.31 -7.14
CA PRO A 197 -9.62 -4.40 -8.20
C PRO A 197 -9.35 -3.37 -9.29
N LYS A 198 -9.47 -3.76 -10.55
CA LYS A 198 -9.51 -2.85 -11.71
C LYS A 198 -10.89 -2.19 -11.79
N ARG A 199 -11.19 -1.34 -10.86
CA ARG A 199 -12.47 -0.65 -10.78
C ARG A 199 -12.29 0.78 -10.30
N SER A 200 -12.93 1.73 -10.98
CA SER A 200 -13.00 3.12 -10.52
C SER A 200 -13.79 3.22 -9.22
N GLN A 201 -13.45 4.16 -8.37
CA GLN A 201 -14.19 4.41 -7.12
C GLN A 201 -15.66 4.76 -7.39
N ILE A 202 -15.88 5.56 -8.40
CA ILE A 202 -17.20 5.92 -8.93
C ILE A 202 -17.14 6.00 -10.45
N LYS A 203 -18.28 5.97 -11.12
CA LYS A 203 -18.38 5.94 -12.60
C LYS A 203 -17.58 7.03 -13.32
N GLN A 204 -17.45 8.21 -12.74
CA GLN A 204 -16.78 9.36 -13.37
C GLN A 204 -15.42 9.70 -12.74
N ALA A 205 -14.99 9.02 -11.70
CA ALA A 205 -13.66 9.20 -11.15
C ALA A 205 -12.73 8.11 -11.69
N HIS A 206 -11.66 8.53 -12.34
CA HIS A 206 -10.66 7.60 -12.89
C HIS A 206 -9.71 7.04 -11.82
N SER A 207 -9.84 7.45 -10.56
CA SER A 207 -9.03 6.91 -9.48
C SER A 207 -9.54 5.53 -9.04
N MET A 208 -8.62 4.63 -8.72
CA MET A 208 -8.93 3.27 -8.30
C MET A 208 -9.17 3.19 -6.79
N GLY A 209 -10.02 2.25 -6.37
CA GLY A 209 -10.23 1.93 -4.96
C GLY A 209 -9.12 1.03 -4.43
N SER A 210 -7.92 1.55 -4.23
CA SER A 210 -6.71 0.78 -3.89
C SER A 210 -6.84 -0.03 -2.60
N SER A 211 -7.47 0.53 -1.57
CA SER A 211 -7.64 -0.15 -0.27
C SER A 211 -8.91 -0.98 -0.15
N ALA A 212 -9.62 -1.23 -1.24
CA ALA A 212 -10.83 -2.05 -1.27
C ALA A 212 -10.53 -3.43 -1.90
N ALA A 213 -9.67 -4.22 -1.28
CA ALA A 213 -9.33 -5.56 -1.73
C ALA A 213 -9.39 -6.56 -0.58
N LEU A 214 -10.00 -7.70 -0.83
CA LEU A 214 -10.00 -8.84 0.07
C LEU A 214 -8.95 -9.85 -0.39
N VAL A 215 -8.22 -10.41 0.56
CA VAL A 215 -7.14 -11.37 0.32
C VAL A 215 -7.18 -12.54 1.31
N GLN A 216 -6.52 -13.62 0.94
CA GLN A 216 -6.10 -14.70 1.83
C GLN A 216 -4.59 -14.61 2.02
N VAL A 217 -4.13 -15.05 3.19
CA VAL A 217 -2.70 -15.14 3.54
C VAL A 217 -2.42 -16.53 4.08
N GLU A 218 -1.42 -17.19 3.52
CA GLU A 218 -0.96 -18.52 3.95
C GLU A 218 0.57 -18.59 3.94
N LEU A 219 1.15 -19.54 4.65
CA LEU A 219 2.59 -19.79 4.59
C LEU A 219 3.00 -20.14 3.16
N TRP A 220 4.10 -19.54 2.69
CA TRP A 220 4.70 -19.90 1.42
C TRP A 220 5.53 -21.16 1.56
N THR A 221 5.20 -22.20 0.80
CA THR A 221 5.85 -23.51 0.85
C THR A 221 6.64 -23.85 -0.42
N GLY A 222 6.74 -22.90 -1.34
CA GLY A 222 7.34 -23.09 -2.66
C GLY A 222 8.86 -22.82 -2.71
N GLU A 223 9.64 -23.13 -1.66
CA GLU A 223 11.09 -22.90 -1.62
C GLU A 223 11.84 -23.50 -2.82
N ALA A 224 11.46 -24.69 -3.26
CA ALA A 224 12.05 -25.33 -4.43
C ALA A 224 11.88 -24.54 -5.73
N GLU A 225 10.80 -23.79 -5.84
CA GLU A 225 10.53 -22.91 -7.01
C GLU A 225 11.36 -21.62 -6.94
N LEU A 226 11.63 -21.10 -5.73
CA LEU A 226 12.53 -19.95 -5.52
C LEU A 226 13.96 -20.28 -5.94
N VAL A 227 14.46 -21.46 -5.56
CA VAL A 227 15.81 -21.92 -5.91
C VAL A 227 15.95 -22.08 -7.42
N LYS A 228 14.98 -22.73 -8.07
CA LYS A 228 14.98 -22.91 -9.53
C LYS A 228 14.95 -21.58 -10.28
N SER A 229 14.15 -20.62 -9.81
CA SER A 229 14.07 -19.29 -10.44
C SER A 229 15.37 -18.51 -10.28
N ALA A 230 16.05 -18.62 -9.14
CA ALA A 230 17.35 -17.99 -8.89
C ALA A 230 18.47 -18.62 -9.74
N GLU A 231 18.45 -19.94 -9.94
CA GLU A 231 19.37 -20.65 -10.83
C GLU A 231 19.14 -20.27 -12.29
N ASN A 232 17.89 -20.21 -12.74
CA ASN A 232 17.55 -19.77 -14.09
C ASN A 232 17.95 -18.31 -14.34
N ALA A 233 17.79 -17.41 -13.37
CA ALA A 233 18.21 -16.03 -13.49
C ALA A 233 19.75 -15.89 -13.58
N LYS A 234 20.51 -16.75 -12.89
CA LYS A 234 21.98 -16.82 -13.01
C LYS A 234 22.40 -17.36 -14.38
N ASN A 235 21.73 -18.38 -14.88
CA ASN A 235 22.01 -18.95 -16.19
C ASN A 235 21.71 -17.96 -17.31
N ASN A 236 20.57 -17.28 -17.27
CA ASN A 236 20.23 -16.25 -18.26
C ASN A 236 21.20 -15.06 -18.24
N LYS A 237 21.70 -14.64 -17.06
CA LYS A 237 22.78 -13.63 -17.00
C LYS A 237 24.05 -14.12 -17.66
N GLY A 238 24.40 -15.40 -17.48
CA GLY A 238 25.58 -16.00 -18.13
C GLY A 238 25.43 -16.08 -19.66
N GLU A 239 24.24 -16.34 -20.17
CA GLU A 239 23.94 -16.35 -21.60
C GLU A 239 24.01 -14.96 -22.21
N ILE A 240 23.38 -13.98 -21.58
CA ILE A 240 23.41 -12.55 -22.04
C ILE A 240 24.84 -12.01 -22.03
N MET A 241 25.67 -12.36 -21.04
CA MET A 241 27.06 -11.92 -21.00
C MET A 241 27.91 -12.56 -22.07
N ARG A 242 27.61 -13.81 -22.49
CA ARG A 242 28.32 -14.46 -23.62
C ARG A 242 27.94 -13.89 -24.98
N GLU A 243 26.69 -13.43 -25.15
CA GLU A 243 26.25 -12.76 -26.38
C GLU A 243 26.83 -11.34 -26.54
N LEU A 244 27.31 -10.74 -25.44
CA LEU A 244 27.91 -9.39 -25.45
C LEU A 244 29.44 -9.40 -25.57
N GLU A 245 30.09 -10.58 -25.50
CA GLU A 245 31.52 -10.69 -25.78
C GLU A 245 31.75 -10.58 -27.31
N PRO A 246 32.61 -9.67 -27.77
CA PRO A 246 32.91 -9.58 -29.19
C PRO A 246 33.54 -10.90 -29.63
N ALA A 247 33.06 -11.45 -30.74
CA ALA A 247 33.69 -12.59 -31.38
C ALA A 247 35.14 -12.20 -31.78
N GLU A 248 36.11 -12.96 -31.25
CA GLU A 248 37.53 -12.79 -31.61
C GLU A 248 37.78 -13.03 -33.12
#